data_3c87c2b7b2e7093159fad743e40753b4
#
_entry.id   3c87c2b7b2e7093159fad743e40753b4
#
_cell.length_a   1.000
_cell.length_b   1.000
_cell.length_c   1.000
_cell.angle_alpha   90.00
_cell.angle_beta   90.00
_cell.angle_gamma   90.00
#
_symmetry.space_group_name_H-M   'P 1'
#
loop_
_entity.id
_entity.type
_entity.pdbx_description
1 polymer ?
#
loop_
_entity_poly.entity_id
_entity_poly.type
_entity_poly.pdbx_seq_one_letter_code
_entity_poly.pdbx_strand_id
1 'polypeptide(L)'
;MAIPFLTKIFGSRNDRLLKQYRKTVERINALEAGLEGLSDDELRAKTESFKQRVAAGETLDALLPEAFAVVREGSKRVMKMRHFDVQLVGGIALHNGKIAEMRTGEGKTLTSTLPAYLNALSGKGVHVVTVNDYLANRDAQWMGKLFNFLGLSVGINLPQMARE
;
A
#
# COMPACT_ATOMS: atom_id res chain seq x y z
N MET A 1 14.64 -30.01 10.80
CA MET A 1 13.50 -30.68 10.12
C MET A 1 12.24 -30.42 10.93
N ALA A 2 11.27 -29.68 10.43
CA ALA A 2 9.99 -29.49 11.11
C ALA A 2 9.19 -30.80 10.98
N ILE A 3 8.68 -31.30 12.09
CA ILE A 3 7.93 -32.56 12.14
C ILE A 3 6.64 -32.36 11.35
N PRO A 4 6.40 -33.07 10.23
CA PRO A 4 5.27 -32.82 9.33
C PRO A 4 3.88 -32.98 9.98
N PHE A 5 3.80 -33.64 11.12
CA PHE A 5 2.58 -33.81 11.90
C PHE A 5 2.16 -32.53 12.65
N LEU A 6 3.11 -31.78 13.22
CA LEU A 6 2.81 -30.53 13.92
C LEU A 6 2.36 -29.41 12.97
N THR A 7 2.90 -29.37 11.74
CA THR A 7 2.45 -28.40 10.72
C THR A 7 1.02 -28.68 10.22
N LYS A 8 0.56 -29.92 10.26
CA LYS A 8 -0.86 -30.24 9.92
C LYS A 8 -1.85 -29.76 11.00
N ILE A 9 -1.44 -29.71 12.26
CA ILE A 9 -2.33 -29.29 13.38
C ILE A 9 -2.24 -27.78 13.61
N PHE A 10 -1.04 -27.19 13.56
CA PHE A 10 -0.82 -25.79 13.91
C PHE A 10 -0.63 -24.86 12.71
N GLY A 11 -0.68 -25.38 11.49
CA GLY A 11 -0.36 -24.66 10.27
C GLY A 11 1.12 -24.32 10.15
N SER A 12 1.55 -23.89 8.96
CA SER A 12 2.90 -23.35 8.75
C SER A 12 3.06 -21.97 9.41
N ARG A 13 4.31 -21.50 9.53
CA ARG A 13 4.58 -20.11 9.94
C ARG A 13 3.86 -19.10 9.02
N ASN A 14 3.82 -19.38 7.72
CA ASN A 14 3.14 -18.54 6.73
C ASN A 14 1.62 -18.52 6.95
N ASP A 15 0.99 -19.66 7.25
CA ASP A 15 -0.46 -19.71 7.50
C ASP A 15 -0.85 -18.84 8.70
N ARG A 16 -0.05 -18.88 9.76
CA ARG A 16 -0.27 -18.05 10.95
C ARG A 16 -0.10 -16.55 10.64
N LEU A 17 0.91 -16.20 9.84
CA LEU A 17 1.15 -14.84 9.42
C LEU A 17 0.01 -14.32 8.52
N LEU A 18 -0.42 -15.11 7.55
CA LEU A 18 -1.55 -14.79 6.69
C LEU A 18 -2.86 -14.63 7.48
N LYS A 19 -3.06 -15.44 8.53
CA LYS A 19 -4.21 -15.28 9.43
C LYS A 19 -4.17 -13.94 10.19
N GLN A 20 -2.99 -13.48 10.59
CA GLN A 20 -2.84 -12.15 11.20
C GLN A 20 -3.14 -11.04 10.18
N TYR A 21 -2.61 -11.14 8.96
CA TYR A 21 -2.86 -10.16 7.90
C TYR A 21 -4.34 -10.07 7.53
N ARG A 22 -5.06 -11.20 7.48
CA ARG A 22 -6.51 -11.22 7.24
C ARG A 22 -7.28 -10.42 8.28
N LYS A 23 -6.92 -10.49 9.57
CA LYS A 23 -7.54 -9.64 10.59
C LYS A 23 -7.33 -8.15 10.33
N THR A 24 -6.16 -7.78 9.83
CA THR A 24 -5.90 -6.39 9.43
C THR A 24 -6.74 -6.01 8.22
N VAL A 25 -6.90 -6.91 7.24
CA VAL A 25 -7.77 -6.70 6.07
C VAL A 25 -9.23 -6.52 6.50
N GLU A 26 -9.73 -7.29 7.46
CA GLU A 26 -11.08 -7.11 8.02
C GLU A 26 -11.26 -5.69 8.61
N ARG A 27 -10.25 -5.17 9.32
CA ARG A 27 -10.26 -3.79 9.82
C ARG A 27 -10.28 -2.77 8.68
N ILE A 28 -9.50 -2.98 7.62
CA ILE A 28 -9.49 -2.12 6.43
C ILE A 28 -10.88 -2.12 5.77
N ASN A 29 -11.48 -3.31 5.61
CA ASN A 29 -12.81 -3.46 5.02
C ASN A 29 -13.88 -2.73 5.83
N ALA A 30 -13.81 -2.78 7.16
CA ALA A 30 -14.77 -2.10 8.03
C ALA A 30 -14.71 -0.56 7.91
N LEU A 31 -13.58 0.01 7.47
CA LEU A 31 -13.43 1.46 7.30
C LEU A 31 -13.98 1.96 5.94
N GLU A 32 -14.20 1.07 4.97
CA GLU A 32 -14.54 1.45 3.59
C GLU A 32 -15.83 2.27 3.52
N ALA A 33 -16.89 1.84 4.19
CA ALA A 33 -18.19 2.52 4.19
C ALA A 33 -18.11 3.98 4.71
N GLY A 34 -17.24 4.23 5.70
CA GLY A 34 -17.03 5.56 6.24
C GLY A 34 -16.27 6.50 5.31
N LEU A 35 -15.52 5.96 4.34
CA LEU A 35 -14.75 6.74 3.38
C LEU A 35 -15.53 7.04 2.10
N GLU A 36 -16.47 6.18 1.72
CA GLU A 36 -17.27 6.35 0.48
C GLU A 36 -18.06 7.66 0.47
N GLY A 37 -18.55 8.11 1.62
CA GLY A 37 -19.33 9.35 1.76
C GLY A 37 -18.51 10.64 1.79
N LEU A 38 -17.17 10.55 1.88
CA LEU A 38 -16.30 11.73 1.93
C LEU A 38 -16.18 12.37 0.55
N SER A 39 -16.08 13.69 0.51
CA SER A 39 -15.66 14.42 -0.69
C SER A 39 -14.19 14.11 -1.03
N ASP A 40 -13.77 14.47 -2.24
CA ASP A 40 -12.37 14.27 -2.68
C ASP A 40 -11.40 15.10 -1.83
N ASP A 41 -11.78 16.29 -1.42
CA ASP A 41 -10.95 17.14 -0.55
C ASP A 41 -10.86 16.58 0.87
N GLU A 42 -11.94 16.05 1.42
CA GLU A 42 -11.93 15.39 2.72
C GLU A 42 -11.07 14.12 2.70
N LEU A 43 -11.14 13.33 1.62
CA LEU A 43 -10.29 12.14 1.46
C LEU A 43 -8.82 12.53 1.34
N ARG A 44 -8.49 13.57 0.57
CA ARG A 44 -7.13 14.13 0.46
C ARG A 44 -6.62 14.65 1.80
N ALA A 45 -7.45 15.34 2.57
CA ALA A 45 -7.10 15.89 3.88
C ALA A 45 -6.69 14.80 4.89
N LYS A 46 -7.10 13.54 4.69
CA LYS A 46 -6.63 12.41 5.52
C LYS A 46 -5.11 12.26 5.48
N THR A 47 -4.47 12.52 4.33
CA THR A 47 -3.01 12.45 4.19
C THR A 47 -2.31 13.40 5.13
N GLU A 48 -2.77 14.65 5.22
CA GLU A 48 -2.16 15.63 6.11
C GLU A 48 -2.41 15.28 7.59
N SER A 49 -3.61 14.81 7.91
CA SER A 49 -3.92 14.30 9.25
C SER A 49 -3.01 13.12 9.63
N PHE A 50 -2.74 12.19 8.73
CA PHE A 50 -1.82 11.07 8.99
C PHE A 50 -0.38 11.54 9.20
N LYS A 51 0.11 12.49 8.39
CA LYS A 51 1.45 13.08 8.59
C LYS A 51 1.59 13.73 9.97
N GLN A 52 0.56 14.47 10.42
CA GLN A 52 0.55 15.08 11.74
C GLN A 52 0.57 14.01 12.86
N ARG A 53 -0.18 12.93 12.72
CA ARG A 53 -0.17 11.79 13.67
C ARG A 53 1.19 11.11 13.73
N VAL A 54 1.84 10.91 12.57
CA VAL A 54 3.23 10.37 12.51
C VAL A 54 4.21 11.32 13.19
N ALA A 55 4.10 12.62 12.93
CA ALA A 55 4.94 13.63 13.59
C ALA A 55 4.72 13.68 15.11
N ALA A 56 3.51 13.37 15.59
CA ALA A 56 3.17 13.23 17.00
C ALA A 56 3.64 11.88 17.62
N GLY A 57 4.27 11.01 16.85
CA GLY A 57 4.85 9.74 17.33
C GLY A 57 3.99 8.50 17.11
N GLU A 58 2.88 8.59 16.38
CA GLU A 58 2.10 7.41 16.02
C GLU A 58 2.85 6.57 14.99
N THR A 59 2.83 5.25 15.18
CA THR A 59 3.56 4.33 14.30
C THR A 59 2.82 4.11 12.99
N LEU A 60 3.59 3.85 11.90
CA LEU A 60 3.01 3.49 10.61
C LEU A 60 2.15 2.20 10.69
N ASP A 61 2.52 1.26 11.54
CA ASP A 61 1.74 0.03 11.78
C ASP A 61 0.36 0.33 12.37
N ALA A 62 0.25 1.31 13.27
CA ALA A 62 -1.03 1.73 13.84
C ALA A 62 -1.92 2.40 12.77
N LEU A 63 -1.32 3.21 11.90
CA LEU A 63 -1.99 3.91 10.81
C LEU A 63 -2.36 3.01 9.62
N LEU A 64 -1.69 1.87 9.45
CA LEU A 64 -1.80 1.02 8.27
C LEU A 64 -3.25 0.72 7.84
N PRO A 65 -4.18 0.33 8.75
CA PRO A 65 -5.55 0.04 8.32
C PRO A 65 -6.26 1.26 7.71
N GLU A 66 -6.12 2.42 8.31
CA GLU A 66 -6.74 3.66 7.84
C GLU A 66 -6.09 4.12 6.52
N ALA A 67 -4.77 4.12 6.46
CA ALA A 67 -4.02 4.53 5.28
C ALA A 67 -4.35 3.63 4.07
N PHE A 68 -4.40 2.32 4.26
CA PHE A 68 -4.75 1.38 3.18
C PHE A 68 -6.20 1.54 2.72
N ALA A 69 -7.13 1.83 3.64
CA ALA A 69 -8.52 2.13 3.29
C ALA A 69 -8.62 3.40 2.44
N VAL A 70 -7.88 4.47 2.80
CA VAL A 70 -7.81 5.73 2.03
C VAL A 70 -7.22 5.49 0.63
N VAL A 71 -6.13 4.72 0.51
CA VAL A 71 -5.54 4.37 -0.80
C VAL A 71 -6.53 3.57 -1.64
N ARG A 72 -7.24 2.61 -1.07
CA ARG A 72 -8.25 1.81 -1.77
C ARG A 72 -9.37 2.68 -2.32
N GLU A 73 -9.91 3.58 -1.50
CA GLU A 73 -10.97 4.49 -1.92
C GLU A 73 -10.47 5.49 -2.98
N GLY A 74 -9.29 6.08 -2.80
CA GLY A 74 -8.66 6.94 -3.79
C GLY A 74 -8.44 6.24 -5.14
N SER A 75 -7.94 5.00 -5.12
CA SER A 75 -7.76 4.17 -6.31
C SER A 75 -9.08 3.88 -7.03
N LYS A 76 -10.13 3.56 -6.28
CA LYS A 76 -11.48 3.36 -6.81
C LYS A 76 -11.99 4.61 -7.53
N ARG A 77 -11.78 5.81 -6.96
CA ARG A 77 -12.22 7.08 -7.53
C ARG A 77 -11.44 7.45 -8.79
N VAL A 78 -10.11 7.47 -8.71
CA VAL A 78 -9.23 8.04 -9.75
C VAL A 78 -8.93 7.03 -10.85
N MET A 79 -8.72 5.76 -10.50
CA MET A 79 -8.26 4.73 -11.41
C MET A 79 -9.37 3.74 -11.79
N LYS A 80 -10.53 3.81 -11.14
CA LYS A 80 -11.63 2.83 -11.24
C LYS A 80 -11.20 1.41 -10.88
N MET A 81 -10.19 1.30 -10.03
CA MET A 81 -9.63 0.04 -9.55
C MET A 81 -9.69 -0.04 -8.04
N ARG A 82 -10.48 -0.96 -7.51
CA ARG A 82 -10.54 -1.26 -6.08
C ARG A 82 -9.54 -2.38 -5.77
N HIS A 83 -8.67 -2.18 -4.81
CA HIS A 83 -7.77 -3.24 -4.35
C HIS A 83 -8.56 -4.44 -3.80
N PHE A 84 -8.20 -5.63 -4.24
CA PHE A 84 -8.71 -6.89 -3.68
C PHE A 84 -8.04 -7.21 -2.34
N ASP A 85 -8.68 -8.01 -1.51
CA ASP A 85 -8.17 -8.39 -0.20
C ASP A 85 -6.79 -9.07 -0.27
N VAL A 86 -6.54 -9.88 -1.31
CA VAL A 86 -5.22 -10.48 -1.55
C VAL A 86 -4.13 -9.44 -1.83
N GLN A 87 -4.48 -8.32 -2.47
CA GLN A 87 -3.55 -7.21 -2.70
C GLN A 87 -3.29 -6.43 -1.41
N LEU A 88 -4.27 -6.28 -0.54
CA LEU A 88 -4.04 -5.73 0.80
C LEU A 88 -3.08 -6.60 1.62
N VAL A 89 -3.25 -7.92 1.58
CA VAL A 89 -2.32 -8.87 2.19
C VAL A 89 -0.90 -8.69 1.63
N GLY A 90 -0.77 -8.57 0.31
CA GLY A 90 0.51 -8.30 -0.36
C GLY A 90 1.13 -6.98 0.11
N GLY A 91 0.34 -5.91 0.19
CA GLY A 91 0.79 -4.61 0.70
C GLY A 91 1.26 -4.66 2.16
N ILE A 92 0.55 -5.38 3.03
CA ILE A 92 0.94 -5.60 4.42
C ILE A 92 2.28 -6.37 4.49
N ALA A 93 2.43 -7.42 3.67
CA ALA A 93 3.67 -8.20 3.61
C ALA A 93 4.87 -7.34 3.20
N LEU A 94 4.71 -6.50 2.18
CA LEU A 94 5.74 -5.56 1.71
C LEU A 94 6.10 -4.53 2.80
N HIS A 95 5.10 -3.94 3.46
CA HIS A 95 5.34 -3.00 4.56
C HIS A 95 6.14 -3.64 5.70
N ASN A 96 5.88 -4.90 5.99
CA ASN A 96 6.61 -5.68 7.00
C ASN A 96 7.99 -6.19 6.53
N GLY A 97 8.52 -5.69 5.41
CA GLY A 97 9.82 -6.09 4.87
C GLY A 97 9.88 -7.55 4.40
N LYS A 98 8.73 -8.11 3.98
CA LYS A 98 8.65 -9.48 3.45
C LYS A 98 8.55 -9.44 1.93
N ILE A 99 8.87 -10.55 1.30
CA ILE A 99 8.63 -10.77 -0.13
C ILE A 99 7.17 -11.18 -0.29
N ALA A 100 6.42 -10.41 -1.10
CA ALA A 100 5.06 -10.76 -1.49
C ALA A 100 5.09 -11.43 -2.86
N GLU A 101 5.02 -12.75 -2.89
CA GLU A 101 4.90 -13.50 -4.13
C GLU A 101 3.47 -13.42 -4.65
N MET A 102 3.31 -12.88 -5.85
CA MET A 102 2.03 -12.74 -6.55
C MET A 102 2.18 -13.22 -7.99
N ARG A 103 1.18 -13.91 -8.51
CA ARG A 103 1.18 -14.40 -9.89
C ARG A 103 1.16 -13.24 -10.88
N THR A 104 1.57 -13.53 -12.12
CA THR A 104 1.45 -12.58 -13.24
C THR A 104 -0.02 -12.22 -13.44
N GLY A 105 -0.32 -10.93 -13.59
CA GLY A 105 -1.69 -10.44 -13.76
C GLY A 105 -2.43 -10.12 -12.45
N GLU A 106 -1.92 -10.46 -11.28
CA GLU A 106 -2.58 -10.17 -9.98
C GLU A 106 -2.45 -8.73 -9.49
N GLY A 107 -1.90 -7.83 -10.30
CA GLY A 107 -1.86 -6.40 -10.00
C GLY A 107 -0.78 -5.98 -9.01
N LYS A 108 0.44 -6.52 -9.15
CA LYS A 108 1.60 -6.16 -8.31
C LYS A 108 1.86 -4.64 -8.26
N THR A 109 1.75 -3.96 -9.39
CA THR A 109 1.94 -2.50 -9.47
C THR A 109 0.90 -1.75 -8.62
N LEU A 110 -0.35 -2.17 -8.67
CA LEU A 110 -1.40 -1.60 -7.83
C LEU A 110 -1.18 -1.91 -6.35
N THR A 111 -0.78 -3.14 -6.03
CA THR A 111 -0.44 -3.56 -4.66
C THR A 111 0.66 -2.70 -4.05
N SER A 112 1.68 -2.32 -4.82
CA SER A 112 2.81 -1.51 -4.33
C SER A 112 2.41 -0.10 -3.90
N THR A 113 1.27 0.42 -4.37
CA THR A 113 0.78 1.74 -3.98
C THR A 113 0.43 1.82 -2.50
N LEU A 114 -0.01 0.72 -1.91
CA LEU A 114 -0.41 0.63 -0.50
C LEU A 114 0.76 0.93 0.45
N PRO A 115 1.85 0.13 0.44
CA PRO A 115 2.99 0.40 1.31
C PRO A 115 3.75 1.67 0.90
N ALA A 116 3.76 2.04 -0.39
CA ALA A 116 4.41 3.27 -0.85
C ALA A 116 3.73 4.50 -0.24
N TYR A 117 2.41 4.59 -0.29
CA TYR A 117 1.67 5.67 0.36
C TYR A 117 1.92 5.72 1.86
N LEU A 118 1.75 4.59 2.56
CA LEU A 118 1.92 4.52 4.01
C LEU A 118 3.32 5.00 4.46
N ASN A 119 4.36 4.52 3.79
CA ASN A 119 5.74 4.89 4.16
C ASN A 119 6.08 6.33 3.77
N ALA A 120 5.47 6.88 2.72
CA ALA A 120 5.65 8.28 2.33
C ALA A 120 5.13 9.27 3.39
N LEU A 121 4.18 8.87 4.24
CA LEU A 121 3.67 9.70 5.34
C LEU A 121 4.76 10.10 6.35
N SER A 122 5.86 9.35 6.40
CA SER A 122 7.01 9.67 7.25
C SER A 122 7.81 10.90 6.78
N GLY A 123 7.58 11.39 5.56
CA GLY A 123 8.34 12.49 4.95
C GLY A 123 9.77 12.14 4.50
N LYS A 124 10.20 10.88 4.65
CA LYS A 124 11.55 10.42 4.28
C LYS A 124 11.70 10.04 2.80
N GLY A 125 10.61 10.08 2.05
CA GLY A 125 10.56 9.60 0.67
C GLY A 125 10.45 8.07 0.57
N VAL A 126 10.00 7.60 -0.60
CA VAL A 126 9.89 6.18 -0.91
C VAL A 126 10.39 5.94 -2.34
N HIS A 127 11.20 4.93 -2.52
CA HIS A 127 11.69 4.51 -3.83
C HIS A 127 10.94 3.25 -4.29
N VAL A 128 10.27 3.34 -5.43
CA VAL A 128 9.69 2.20 -6.14
C VAL A 128 10.60 1.86 -7.30
N VAL A 129 11.26 0.71 -7.23
CA VAL A 129 12.25 0.28 -8.22
C VAL A 129 11.60 -0.67 -9.22
N THR A 130 11.82 -0.41 -10.50
CA THR A 130 11.36 -1.24 -11.62
C THR A 130 12.54 -1.81 -12.39
N VAL A 131 12.29 -2.81 -13.24
CA VAL A 131 13.36 -3.50 -13.96
C VAL A 131 13.94 -2.68 -15.12
N ASN A 132 13.23 -1.65 -15.60
CA ASN A 132 13.67 -0.79 -16.70
C ASN A 132 12.95 0.57 -16.70
N ASP A 133 13.47 1.49 -17.52
CA ASP A 133 13.00 2.88 -17.63
C ASP A 133 11.57 2.98 -18.16
N TYR A 134 11.20 2.10 -19.08
CA TYR A 134 9.84 2.06 -19.62
C TYR A 134 8.83 1.81 -18.51
N LEU A 135 9.07 0.82 -17.67
CA LEU A 135 8.20 0.53 -16.53
C LEU A 135 8.23 1.63 -15.49
N ALA A 136 9.38 2.25 -15.22
CA ALA A 136 9.49 3.38 -14.32
C ALA A 136 8.56 4.53 -14.77
N ASN A 137 8.64 4.91 -16.05
CA ASN A 137 7.79 5.94 -16.64
C ASN A 137 6.29 5.57 -16.60
N ARG A 138 5.98 4.36 -17.08
CA ARG A 138 4.59 3.88 -17.14
C ARG A 138 3.96 3.88 -15.75
N ASP A 139 4.65 3.28 -14.77
CA ASP A 139 4.11 3.11 -13.42
C ASP A 139 4.02 4.46 -12.67
N ALA A 140 5.00 5.35 -12.86
CA ALA A 140 4.96 6.69 -12.30
C ALA A 140 3.79 7.51 -12.86
N GLN A 141 3.55 7.45 -14.17
CA GLN A 141 2.42 8.16 -14.81
C GLN A 141 1.07 7.58 -14.37
N TRP A 142 0.98 6.28 -14.26
CA TRP A 142 -0.28 5.61 -13.93
C TRP A 142 -0.59 5.68 -12.44
N MET A 143 0.30 5.20 -11.58
CA MET A 143 0.11 5.22 -10.12
C MET A 143 0.27 6.64 -9.55
N GLY A 144 1.02 7.51 -10.22
CA GLY A 144 1.17 8.90 -9.86
C GLY A 144 -0.16 9.66 -9.79
N LYS A 145 -1.15 9.28 -10.60
CA LYS A 145 -2.51 9.85 -10.51
C LYS A 145 -3.12 9.65 -9.13
N LEU A 146 -2.96 8.46 -8.56
CA LEU A 146 -3.44 8.13 -7.22
C LEU A 146 -2.69 8.92 -6.15
N PHE A 147 -1.36 8.94 -6.20
CA PHE A 147 -0.54 9.65 -5.23
C PHE A 147 -0.81 11.16 -5.26
N ASN A 148 -0.87 11.77 -6.44
CA ASN A 148 -1.20 13.19 -6.61
C ASN A 148 -2.61 13.51 -6.09
N PHE A 149 -3.59 12.65 -6.36
CA PHE A 149 -4.95 12.79 -5.84
C PHE A 149 -4.96 12.80 -4.31
N LEU A 150 -4.15 11.96 -3.68
CA LEU A 150 -4.01 11.89 -2.23
C LEU A 150 -3.03 12.94 -1.64
N GLY A 151 -2.49 13.86 -2.46
CA GLY A 151 -1.63 14.96 -1.97
C GLY A 151 -0.16 14.61 -1.80
N LEU A 152 0.33 13.56 -2.46
CA LEU A 152 1.75 13.21 -2.54
C LEU A 152 2.32 13.58 -3.90
N SER A 153 3.58 14.00 -3.95
CA SER A 153 4.33 14.23 -5.19
C SER A 153 5.03 12.95 -5.66
N VAL A 154 5.18 12.82 -6.99
CA VAL A 154 5.88 11.70 -7.62
C VAL A 154 6.94 12.25 -8.57
N GLY A 155 8.17 11.78 -8.42
CA GLY A 155 9.27 11.99 -9.36
C GLY A 155 9.66 10.68 -10.04
N ILE A 156 10.35 10.79 -11.18
CA ILE A 156 10.91 9.66 -11.90
C ILE A 156 12.43 9.86 -11.92
N ASN A 157 13.17 8.81 -11.60
CA ASN A 157 14.63 8.82 -11.69
C ASN A 157 15.07 7.85 -12.78
N LEU A 158 15.68 8.39 -13.84
CA LEU A 158 16.18 7.63 -14.98
C LEU A 158 17.69 7.89 -15.17
N PRO A 159 18.46 6.91 -15.71
CA PRO A 159 19.92 7.00 -15.83
C PRO A 159 20.44 8.20 -16.65
N GLN A 160 19.62 8.74 -17.55
CA GLN A 160 19.99 9.84 -18.46
C GLN A 160 19.35 11.18 -18.11
N MET A 161 18.68 11.30 -16.96
CA MET A 161 18.14 12.58 -16.53
C MET A 161 19.28 13.48 -16.06
N ALA A 162 19.37 14.70 -16.65
CA ALA A 162 20.28 15.73 -16.18
C ALA A 162 19.98 16.03 -14.69
N ARG A 163 21.03 16.17 -13.91
CA ARG A 163 20.90 16.70 -12.54
C ARG A 163 20.71 18.21 -12.68
N GLU A 164 19.48 18.66 -12.55
CA GLU A 164 19.15 20.06 -12.32
C GLU A 164 19.37 20.42 -10.87
#